data_22f050d073fc67beb9c95f16adf9b5ec
#
_entry.id   22f050d073fc67beb9c95f16adf9b5ec
#
_cell.length_a   1.000
_cell.length_b   1.000
_cell.length_c   1.000
_cell.angle_alpha   90.00
_cell.angle_beta   90.00
_cell.angle_gamma   90.00
#
_symmetry.space_group_name_H-M   'P 1'
#
loop_
_entity.id
_entity.type
_entity.pdbx_description
1 polymer ?
#
loop_
_entity_poly.entity_id
_entity_poly.type
_entity_poly.pdbx_seq_one_letter_code
_entity_poly.pdbx_strand_id
1 'polypeptide(L)'
;RGVNIIYAGQLRNGRRPPGYGRSTETNVTVTLYGGPADLDFVQFVLSHENERGRALTVSELLILDQVYRERDIDTPTASQITQLPEAEARMTLENLVESGLLERRGARRSRTYHLSAGVYREMGRPAAYVRTRGFERLQMEQMILQYVEAHGKIARRDVVGLCRVSENQARYLLQTLADRGALELVGRGRGAHYVQGEEAQRP
;
A
#
# COMPACT_ATOMS: atom_id res chain seq x y z
N ARG A 1 -16.75 -15.51 -19.66
CA ARG A 1 -17.81 -15.03 -18.72
C ARG A 1 -17.78 -15.77 -17.38
N GLY A 2 -17.60 -17.13 -17.34
CA GLY A 2 -17.64 -17.92 -16.11
C GLY A 2 -16.57 -17.56 -15.07
N VAL A 3 -15.33 -17.33 -15.48
CA VAL A 3 -14.21 -16.98 -14.61
C VAL A 3 -14.49 -15.67 -13.85
N ASN A 4 -14.98 -14.65 -14.54
CA ASN A 4 -15.29 -13.36 -13.90
C ASN A 4 -16.40 -13.46 -12.83
N ILE A 5 -17.35 -14.40 -13.02
CA ILE A 5 -18.40 -14.65 -12.02
C ILE A 5 -17.81 -15.25 -10.75
N ILE A 6 -16.83 -16.16 -10.88
CA ILE A 6 -16.15 -16.76 -9.73
C ILE A 6 -15.35 -15.70 -8.97
N TYR A 7 -14.59 -14.84 -9.68
CA TYR A 7 -13.86 -13.73 -9.07
C TYR A 7 -14.81 -12.78 -8.33
N ALA A 8 -15.84 -12.28 -9.03
CA ALA A 8 -16.82 -11.37 -8.43
C ALA A 8 -17.53 -11.99 -7.23
N GLY A 9 -17.90 -13.27 -7.32
CA GLY A 9 -18.55 -14.00 -6.24
C GLY A 9 -17.67 -14.11 -4.99
N GLN A 10 -16.41 -14.50 -5.14
CA GLN A 10 -15.48 -14.59 -4.01
C GLN A 10 -15.25 -13.22 -3.36
N LEU A 11 -14.93 -12.20 -4.17
CA LEU A 11 -14.62 -10.86 -3.68
C LEU A 11 -15.82 -10.19 -2.98
N ARG A 12 -17.02 -10.27 -3.58
CA ARG A 12 -18.26 -9.72 -2.97
C ARG A 12 -18.68 -10.44 -1.70
N ASN A 13 -18.23 -11.68 -1.52
CA ASN A 13 -18.42 -12.43 -0.30
C ASN A 13 -17.24 -12.25 0.70
N GLY A 14 -16.40 -11.23 0.53
CA GLY A 14 -15.28 -10.92 1.41
C GLY A 14 -14.22 -12.01 1.49
N ARG A 15 -14.11 -12.82 0.44
CA ARG A 15 -13.14 -13.91 0.36
C ARG A 15 -12.03 -13.57 -0.63
N ARG A 16 -10.89 -14.23 -0.50
CA ARG A 16 -9.78 -14.06 -1.45
C ARG A 16 -10.20 -14.45 -2.87
N PRO A 17 -9.64 -13.78 -3.90
CA PRO A 17 -9.87 -14.17 -5.29
C PRO A 17 -9.43 -15.62 -5.53
N PRO A 18 -10.01 -16.33 -6.50
CA PRO A 18 -9.62 -17.70 -6.81
C PRO A 18 -8.16 -17.77 -7.26
N GLY A 19 -7.46 -18.82 -6.86
CA GLY A 19 -6.09 -19.09 -7.27
C GLY A 19 -6.01 -20.11 -8.40
N TYR A 20 -5.13 -19.85 -9.38
CA TYR A 20 -4.85 -20.75 -10.52
C TYR A 20 -3.40 -21.27 -10.52
N GLY A 21 -2.62 -20.99 -9.49
CA GLY A 21 -1.18 -21.31 -9.42
C GLY A 21 -0.84 -22.80 -9.44
N ARG A 22 -1.85 -23.70 -9.36
CA ARG A 22 -1.66 -25.15 -9.48
C ARG A 22 -2.01 -25.68 -10.88
N SER A 23 -2.30 -24.79 -11.81
CA SER A 23 -2.56 -25.16 -13.20
C SER A 23 -1.27 -25.61 -13.89
N THR A 24 -1.38 -26.54 -14.82
CA THR A 24 -0.30 -27.04 -15.68
C THR A 24 -0.64 -26.75 -17.13
N GLU A 25 0.24 -27.10 -18.06
CA GLU A 25 -0.02 -26.96 -19.50
C GLU A 25 -1.24 -27.75 -19.96
N THR A 26 -1.57 -28.84 -19.28
CA THR A 26 -2.64 -29.78 -19.66
C THR A 26 -3.88 -29.70 -18.75
N ASN A 27 -3.76 -29.09 -17.57
CA ASN A 27 -4.82 -29.05 -16.57
C ASN A 27 -5.01 -27.64 -15.98
N VAL A 28 -6.26 -27.21 -15.84
CA VAL A 28 -6.62 -25.99 -15.12
C VAL A 28 -7.13 -26.37 -13.72
N THR A 29 -6.41 -25.95 -12.69
CA THR A 29 -6.80 -26.14 -11.28
C THR A 29 -7.24 -24.82 -10.69
N VAL A 30 -8.51 -24.75 -10.24
CA VAL A 30 -9.06 -23.57 -9.55
C VAL A 30 -9.09 -23.84 -8.05
N THR A 31 -8.41 -23.02 -7.26
CA THR A 31 -8.46 -23.06 -5.81
C THR A 31 -9.43 -21.98 -5.31
N LEU A 32 -10.53 -22.40 -4.69
CA LEU A 32 -11.45 -21.50 -4.02
C LEU A 32 -11.14 -21.48 -2.54
N TYR A 33 -10.86 -20.29 -2.01
CA TYR A 33 -10.54 -20.12 -0.60
C TYR A 33 -11.84 -20.05 0.20
N GLY A 34 -12.14 -21.15 0.95
CA GLY A 34 -13.18 -21.18 1.97
C GLY A 34 -12.63 -20.60 3.26
N GLY A 35 -13.25 -19.82 3.98
CA GLY A 35 -12.82 -19.21 5.24
C GLY A 35 -13.90 -18.23 5.70
N PRO A 36 -13.73 -17.60 6.88
CA PRO A 36 -14.65 -16.54 7.29
C PRO A 36 -14.62 -15.41 6.28
N ALA A 37 -15.79 -14.88 5.97
CA ALA A 37 -15.92 -13.68 5.14
C ALA A 37 -15.39 -12.46 5.90
N ASP A 38 -14.73 -11.55 5.20
CA ASP A 38 -14.45 -10.22 5.75
C ASP A 38 -15.70 -9.35 5.63
N LEU A 39 -16.50 -9.29 6.70
CA LEU A 39 -17.79 -8.62 6.69
C LEU A 39 -17.66 -7.10 6.53
N ASP A 40 -16.57 -6.49 7.00
CA ASP A 40 -16.35 -5.05 6.86
C ASP A 40 -16.13 -4.70 5.38
N PHE A 41 -15.36 -5.53 4.67
CA PHE A 41 -15.16 -5.37 3.22
C PHE A 41 -16.47 -5.60 2.45
N VAL A 42 -17.25 -6.62 2.81
CA VAL A 42 -18.56 -6.88 2.19
C VAL A 42 -19.51 -5.71 2.37
N GLN A 43 -19.65 -5.19 3.59
CA GLN A 43 -20.50 -4.04 3.88
C GLN A 43 -20.08 -2.81 3.07
N PHE A 44 -18.80 -2.53 3.04
CA PHE A 44 -18.23 -1.43 2.25
C PHE A 44 -18.58 -1.56 0.75
N VAL A 45 -18.37 -2.72 0.14
CA VAL A 45 -18.68 -2.95 -1.28
C VAL A 45 -20.18 -2.74 -1.53
N LEU A 46 -21.06 -3.33 -0.70
CA LEU A 46 -22.50 -3.21 -0.85
C LEU A 46 -22.99 -1.77 -0.68
N SER A 47 -22.50 -1.04 0.32
CA SER A 47 -22.83 0.36 0.58
C SER A 47 -22.47 1.21 -0.62
N HIS A 48 -21.24 1.08 -1.11
CA HIS A 48 -20.75 1.84 -2.24
C HIS A 48 -21.52 1.54 -3.55
N GLU A 49 -21.81 0.26 -3.85
CA GLU A 49 -22.60 -0.13 -5.02
C GLU A 49 -24.03 0.45 -4.94
N ASN A 50 -24.64 0.45 -3.74
CA ASN A 50 -25.98 1.02 -3.51
C ASN A 50 -26.00 2.54 -3.68
N GLU A 51 -25.05 3.26 -3.11
CA GLU A 51 -24.96 4.71 -3.20
C GLU A 51 -24.75 5.20 -4.63
N ARG A 52 -23.99 4.47 -5.42
CA ARG A 52 -23.69 4.82 -6.81
C ARG A 52 -24.64 4.25 -7.83
N GLY A 53 -25.51 3.33 -7.46
CA GLY A 53 -26.45 2.66 -8.35
C GLY A 53 -25.77 1.81 -9.43
N ARG A 54 -24.49 1.47 -9.26
CA ARG A 54 -23.75 0.59 -10.16
C ARG A 54 -22.85 -0.40 -9.42
N ALA A 55 -22.80 -1.61 -9.96
CA ALA A 55 -21.90 -2.65 -9.47
C ALA A 55 -20.42 -2.33 -9.81
N LEU A 56 -19.52 -2.62 -8.88
CA LEU A 56 -18.08 -2.59 -9.12
C LEU A 56 -17.70 -3.70 -10.13
N THR A 57 -16.82 -3.37 -11.05
CA THR A 57 -16.25 -4.35 -11.99
C THR A 57 -15.31 -5.31 -11.27
N VAL A 58 -14.99 -6.43 -11.88
CA VAL A 58 -14.01 -7.39 -11.32
C VAL A 58 -12.66 -6.74 -11.11
N SER A 59 -12.20 -5.90 -12.02
CA SER A 59 -10.92 -5.18 -11.89
C SER A 59 -10.93 -4.20 -10.72
N GLU A 60 -12.02 -3.44 -10.53
CA GLU A 60 -12.18 -2.56 -9.37
C GLU A 60 -12.18 -3.35 -8.06
N LEU A 61 -12.89 -4.47 -7.98
CA LEU A 61 -12.92 -5.34 -6.81
C LEU A 61 -11.55 -5.95 -6.50
N LEU A 62 -10.79 -6.40 -7.50
CA LEU A 62 -9.44 -6.93 -7.33
C LEU A 62 -8.49 -5.89 -6.77
N ILE A 63 -8.52 -4.67 -7.32
CA ILE A 63 -7.70 -3.55 -6.84
C ILE A 63 -8.06 -3.19 -5.40
N LEU A 64 -9.35 -3.08 -5.08
CA LEU A 64 -9.81 -2.75 -3.74
C LEU A 64 -9.46 -3.83 -2.71
N ASP A 65 -9.63 -5.12 -3.04
CA ASP A 65 -9.23 -6.23 -2.16
C ASP A 65 -7.72 -6.24 -1.92
N GLN A 66 -6.91 -6.01 -2.97
CA GLN A 66 -5.46 -5.91 -2.86
C GLN A 66 -5.05 -4.77 -1.92
N VAL A 67 -5.57 -3.56 -2.14
CA VAL A 67 -5.24 -2.39 -1.32
C VAL A 67 -5.74 -2.55 0.12
N TYR A 68 -6.88 -3.20 0.31
CA TYR A 68 -7.42 -3.49 1.63
C TYR A 68 -6.51 -4.43 2.44
N ARG A 69 -5.93 -5.44 1.79
CA ARG A 69 -5.07 -6.45 2.43
C ARG A 69 -3.62 -5.99 2.58
N GLU A 70 -3.04 -5.44 1.51
CA GLU A 70 -1.61 -5.11 1.43
C GLU A 70 -1.30 -3.64 1.74
N ARG A 71 -2.35 -2.82 1.93
CA ARG A 71 -2.30 -1.39 2.29
C ARG A 71 -2.06 -0.44 1.14
N ASP A 72 -1.41 -0.87 0.08
CA ASP A 72 -1.18 -0.07 -1.13
C ASP A 72 -1.13 -0.92 -2.38
N ILE A 73 -1.12 -0.24 -3.53
CA ILE A 73 -0.91 -0.83 -4.85
C ILE A 73 -0.25 0.21 -5.77
N ASP A 74 0.61 -0.25 -6.65
CA ASP A 74 1.12 0.54 -7.77
C ASP A 74 0.50 0.10 -9.10
N THR A 75 0.78 0.85 -10.18
CA THR A 75 0.21 0.54 -11.50
C THR A 75 0.68 -0.81 -12.06
N PRO A 76 1.96 -1.21 -11.97
CA PRO A 76 2.40 -2.53 -12.40
C PRO A 76 1.68 -3.66 -11.69
N THR A 77 1.55 -3.60 -10.38
CA THR A 77 0.82 -4.61 -9.59
C THR A 77 -0.66 -4.66 -9.98
N ALA A 78 -1.29 -3.48 -10.15
CA ALA A 78 -2.68 -3.41 -10.62
C ALA A 78 -2.85 -4.05 -12.01
N SER A 79 -1.94 -3.77 -12.95
CA SER A 79 -1.90 -4.41 -14.27
C SER A 79 -1.81 -5.94 -14.15
N GLN A 80 -0.91 -6.43 -13.31
CA GLN A 80 -0.69 -7.85 -13.12
C GLN A 80 -1.91 -8.57 -12.54
N ILE A 81 -2.52 -8.05 -11.46
CA ILE A 81 -3.66 -8.71 -10.81
C ILE A 81 -4.96 -8.63 -11.61
N THR A 82 -5.15 -7.55 -12.38
CA THR A 82 -6.33 -7.37 -13.24
C THR A 82 -6.16 -7.97 -14.61
N GLN A 83 -4.93 -8.31 -15.01
CA GLN A 83 -4.55 -8.75 -16.36
C GLN A 83 -4.92 -7.71 -17.44
N LEU A 84 -4.95 -6.43 -17.08
CA LEU A 84 -5.16 -5.31 -17.99
C LEU A 84 -3.82 -4.71 -18.41
N PRO A 85 -3.71 -4.11 -19.61
CA PRO A 85 -2.59 -3.28 -19.96
C PRO A 85 -2.36 -2.17 -18.91
N GLU A 86 -1.11 -1.77 -18.65
CA GLU A 86 -0.81 -0.75 -17.62
C GLU A 86 -1.59 0.57 -17.80
N ALA A 87 -1.87 0.96 -19.04
CA ALA A 87 -2.67 2.15 -19.33
C ALA A 87 -4.11 2.02 -18.81
N GLU A 88 -4.74 0.86 -19.00
CA GLU A 88 -6.10 0.58 -18.54
C GLU A 88 -6.16 0.37 -17.05
N ALA A 89 -5.15 -0.32 -16.47
CA ALA A 89 -5.03 -0.47 -15.02
C ALA A 89 -4.86 0.90 -14.34
N ARG A 90 -4.08 1.80 -14.93
CA ARG A 90 -3.94 3.18 -14.46
C ARG A 90 -5.26 3.93 -14.53
N MET A 91 -6.01 3.84 -15.64
CA MET A 91 -7.33 4.46 -15.74
C MET A 91 -8.27 3.95 -14.64
N THR A 92 -8.27 2.64 -14.37
CA THR A 92 -9.09 2.06 -13.31
C THR A 92 -8.70 2.60 -11.94
N LEU A 93 -7.40 2.71 -11.64
CA LEU A 93 -6.89 3.32 -10.41
C LEU A 93 -7.31 4.80 -10.28
N GLU A 94 -7.18 5.59 -11.34
CA GLU A 94 -7.58 7.01 -11.31
C GLU A 94 -9.10 7.17 -11.15
N ASN A 95 -9.91 6.33 -11.80
CA ASN A 95 -11.37 6.30 -11.61
C ASN A 95 -11.74 5.98 -10.16
N LEU A 96 -11.02 5.07 -9.51
CA LEU A 96 -11.20 4.77 -8.09
C LEU A 96 -10.79 5.93 -7.18
N VAL A 97 -9.79 6.73 -7.58
CA VAL A 97 -9.43 7.97 -6.88
C VAL A 97 -10.52 9.04 -7.06
N GLU A 98 -10.98 9.26 -8.29
CA GLU A 98 -12.06 10.22 -8.58
C GLU A 98 -13.36 9.85 -7.87
N SER A 99 -13.61 8.56 -7.70
CA SER A 99 -14.75 8.06 -6.94
C SER A 99 -14.58 8.18 -5.42
N GLY A 100 -13.43 8.63 -4.94
CA GLY A 100 -13.17 8.79 -3.52
C GLY A 100 -12.83 7.50 -2.77
N LEU A 101 -12.66 6.37 -3.47
CA LEU A 101 -12.32 5.08 -2.88
C LEU A 101 -10.83 4.95 -2.58
N LEU A 102 -10.00 5.49 -3.46
CA LEU A 102 -8.55 5.50 -3.28
C LEU A 102 -8.01 6.93 -3.13
N GLU A 103 -6.84 7.04 -2.55
CA GLU A 103 -6.02 8.25 -2.54
C GLU A 103 -4.64 7.96 -3.11
N ARG A 104 -4.06 8.94 -3.79
CA ARG A 104 -2.71 8.84 -4.37
C ARG A 104 -1.66 9.28 -3.35
N ARG A 105 -0.55 8.54 -3.29
CA ARG A 105 0.65 8.95 -2.55
C ARG A 105 1.88 8.82 -3.45
N GLY A 106 2.87 9.65 -3.20
CA GLY A 106 4.08 9.70 -4.03
C GLY A 106 3.87 10.40 -5.38
N ALA A 107 4.92 10.45 -6.18
CA ALA A 107 4.92 11.13 -7.47
C ALA A 107 5.59 10.30 -8.56
N ARG A 108 5.09 10.39 -9.79
CA ARG A 108 5.65 9.71 -10.96
C ARG A 108 5.80 8.19 -10.73
N ARG A 109 7.05 7.67 -10.81
CA ARG A 109 7.37 6.23 -10.72
C ARG A 109 7.18 5.65 -9.31
N SER A 110 7.16 6.47 -8.27
CA SER A 110 6.92 6.05 -6.89
C SER A 110 5.46 6.27 -6.45
N ARG A 111 4.54 6.44 -7.41
CA ARG A 111 3.12 6.63 -7.11
C ARG A 111 2.51 5.31 -6.65
N THR A 112 1.89 5.34 -5.48
CA THR A 112 1.07 4.27 -4.93
C THR A 112 -0.34 4.77 -4.65
N TYR A 113 -1.27 3.85 -4.57
CA TYR A 113 -2.68 4.11 -4.28
C TYR A 113 -3.07 3.36 -3.02
N HIS A 114 -3.82 4.04 -2.16
CA HIS A 114 -4.23 3.57 -0.84
C HIS A 114 -5.73 3.76 -0.67
N LEU A 115 -6.37 3.00 0.23
CA LEU A 115 -7.76 3.30 0.59
C LEU A 115 -7.87 4.70 1.16
N SER A 116 -8.91 5.42 0.77
CA SER A 116 -9.16 6.78 1.26
C SER A 116 -9.61 6.80 2.72
N ALA A 117 -9.47 7.96 3.37
CA ALA A 117 -10.01 8.18 4.71
C ALA A 117 -11.54 7.96 4.78
N GLY A 118 -12.24 8.22 3.67
CA GLY A 118 -13.68 7.98 3.54
C GLY A 118 -14.03 6.51 3.72
N VAL A 119 -13.33 5.64 3.00
CA VAL A 119 -13.51 4.18 3.07
C VAL A 119 -13.26 3.65 4.49
N TYR A 120 -12.17 4.08 5.15
CA TYR A 120 -11.91 3.65 6.52
C TYR A 120 -12.97 4.11 7.52
N ARG A 121 -13.60 5.28 7.32
CA ARG A 121 -14.72 5.73 8.14
C ARG A 121 -15.97 4.90 7.91
N GLU A 122 -16.28 4.60 6.66
CA GLU A 122 -17.42 3.77 6.26
C GLU A 122 -17.31 2.35 6.82
N MET A 123 -16.11 1.77 6.82
CA MET A 123 -15.81 0.49 7.46
C MET A 123 -15.81 0.55 9.00
N GLY A 124 -16.13 1.68 9.63
CA GLY A 124 -16.06 1.84 11.07
C GLY A 124 -14.65 1.79 11.66
N ARG A 125 -13.61 1.96 10.83
CA ARG A 125 -12.18 1.84 11.20
C ARG A 125 -11.37 3.14 11.01
N PRO A 126 -11.84 4.32 11.42
CA PRO A 126 -11.11 5.57 11.20
C PRO A 126 -9.73 5.59 11.86
N ALA A 127 -9.59 4.93 13.01
CA ALA A 127 -8.31 4.78 13.70
C ALA A 127 -7.29 3.92 12.91
N ALA A 128 -7.76 3.02 12.05
CA ALA A 128 -6.88 2.24 11.18
C ALA A 128 -6.23 3.10 10.10
N TYR A 129 -6.97 4.07 9.54
CA TYR A 129 -6.43 5.05 8.59
C TYR A 129 -5.32 5.90 9.23
N VAL A 130 -5.59 6.44 10.42
CA VAL A 130 -4.60 7.24 11.17
C VAL A 130 -3.36 6.41 11.49
N ARG A 131 -3.53 5.16 11.90
CA ARG A 131 -2.43 4.23 12.15
C ARG A 131 -1.62 3.95 10.88
N THR A 132 -2.28 3.65 9.76
CA THR A 132 -1.61 3.39 8.48
C THR A 132 -0.79 4.60 8.02
N ARG A 133 -1.29 5.82 8.22
CA ARG A 133 -0.62 7.05 7.82
C ARG A 133 0.44 7.53 8.81
N GLY A 134 0.23 7.34 10.12
CA GLY A 134 1.13 7.79 11.18
C GLY A 134 2.13 6.73 11.64
N PHE A 135 1.70 5.47 11.70
CA PHE A 135 2.55 4.36 12.15
C PHE A 135 3.64 3.99 11.14
N GLU A 136 3.32 3.99 9.85
CA GLU A 136 4.33 3.71 8.82
C GLU A 136 5.49 4.70 8.92
N ARG A 137 5.20 5.98 9.11
CA ARG A 137 6.23 7.01 9.25
C ARG A 137 7.01 6.86 10.56
N LEU A 138 6.33 6.73 11.69
CA LEU A 138 6.97 6.52 13.00
C LEU A 138 7.78 5.23 13.02
N GLN A 139 7.27 4.17 12.42
CA GLN A 139 7.98 2.90 12.32
C GLN A 139 9.24 3.04 11.46
N MET A 140 9.18 3.73 10.32
CA MET A 140 10.35 4.00 9.50
C MET A 140 11.38 4.87 10.23
N GLU A 141 10.92 5.92 10.93
CA GLU A 141 11.79 6.77 11.74
C GLU A 141 12.50 5.94 12.84
N GLN A 142 11.78 5.06 13.54
CA GLN A 142 12.35 4.15 14.52
C GLN A 142 13.34 3.15 13.92
N MET A 143 13.01 2.55 12.79
CA MET A 143 13.92 1.64 12.07
C MET A 143 15.23 2.33 11.67
N ILE A 144 15.15 3.59 11.23
CA ILE A 144 16.33 4.39 10.87
C ILE A 144 17.19 4.65 12.12
N LEU A 145 16.58 5.06 13.23
CA LEU A 145 17.29 5.35 14.47
C LEU A 145 17.95 4.09 15.05
N GLN A 146 17.23 2.96 15.11
CA GLN A 146 17.79 1.68 15.54
C GLN A 146 18.93 1.21 14.64
N TYR A 147 18.84 1.44 13.33
CA TYR A 147 19.93 1.11 12.42
C TYR A 147 21.17 1.96 12.70
N VAL A 148 21.00 3.27 12.94
CA VAL A 148 22.11 4.17 13.27
C VAL A 148 22.73 3.79 14.63
N GLU A 149 21.91 3.46 15.61
CA GLU A 149 22.37 2.97 16.92
C GLU A 149 23.23 1.70 16.80
N ALA A 150 22.79 0.74 15.98
CA ALA A 150 23.47 -0.52 15.78
C ALA A 150 24.73 -0.42 14.89
N HIS A 151 24.73 0.46 13.87
CA HIS A 151 25.78 0.52 12.84
C HIS A 151 26.59 1.83 12.85
N GLY A 152 26.24 2.78 13.71
CA GLY A 152 26.90 4.07 13.87
C GLY A 152 26.56 5.10 12.80
N LYS A 153 26.07 4.71 11.64
CA LYS A 153 25.74 5.61 10.51
C LYS A 153 24.74 5.00 9.55
N ILE A 154 24.05 5.87 8.79
CA ILE A 154 23.14 5.45 7.71
C ILE A 154 23.25 6.39 6.50
N ALA A 155 23.31 5.86 5.30
CA ALA A 155 23.24 6.65 4.07
C ALA A 155 21.84 6.58 3.46
N ARG A 156 21.53 7.51 2.54
CA ARG A 156 20.21 7.53 1.85
C ARG A 156 19.86 6.19 1.21
N ARG A 157 20.81 5.56 0.52
CA ARG A 157 20.62 4.25 -0.12
C ARG A 157 20.21 3.16 0.88
N ASP A 158 20.74 3.24 2.10
CA ASP A 158 20.46 2.26 3.15
C ASP A 158 19.00 2.41 3.62
N VAL A 159 18.50 3.66 3.75
CA VAL A 159 17.10 3.96 4.06
C VAL A 159 16.17 3.47 2.95
N VAL A 160 16.55 3.64 1.68
CA VAL A 160 15.78 3.10 0.54
C VAL A 160 15.62 1.58 0.66
N GLY A 161 16.69 0.86 0.97
CA GLY A 161 16.66 -0.59 1.17
C GLY A 161 15.91 -1.02 2.44
N LEU A 162 16.18 -0.35 3.57
CA LEU A 162 15.65 -0.67 4.89
C LEU A 162 14.13 -0.44 4.97
N CYS A 163 13.69 0.73 4.51
CA CYS A 163 12.29 1.15 4.60
C CYS A 163 11.47 0.87 3.33
N ARG A 164 12.09 0.34 2.27
CA ARG A 164 11.48 0.10 0.95
C ARG A 164 10.77 1.34 0.38
N VAL A 165 11.40 2.48 0.51
CA VAL A 165 10.89 3.78 0.07
C VAL A 165 11.67 4.33 -1.13
N SER A 166 11.12 5.32 -1.84
CA SER A 166 11.85 6.02 -2.90
C SER A 166 12.99 6.88 -2.32
N GLU A 167 13.97 7.25 -3.18
CA GLU A 167 15.06 8.15 -2.77
C GLU A 167 14.56 9.49 -2.22
N ASN A 168 13.47 10.03 -2.79
CA ASN A 168 12.87 11.28 -2.31
C ASN A 168 12.24 11.13 -0.92
N GLN A 169 11.56 9.99 -0.67
CA GLN A 169 11.01 9.68 0.64
C GLN A 169 12.11 9.43 1.66
N ALA A 170 13.15 8.68 1.30
CA ALA A 170 14.31 8.46 2.16
C ALA A 170 15.00 9.78 2.53
N ARG A 171 15.19 10.68 1.54
CA ARG A 171 15.72 12.02 1.79
C ARG A 171 14.85 12.81 2.77
N TYR A 172 13.53 12.78 2.57
CA TYR A 172 12.59 13.49 3.43
C TYR A 172 12.60 12.95 4.88
N LEU A 173 12.62 11.62 5.06
CA LEU A 173 12.73 11.00 6.38
C LEU A 173 14.01 11.40 7.11
N LEU A 174 15.15 11.28 6.44
CA LEU A 174 16.45 11.65 6.99
C LEU A 174 16.53 13.14 7.35
N GLN A 175 16.02 14.02 6.47
CA GLN A 175 15.99 15.46 6.73
C GLN A 175 15.09 15.77 7.92
N THR A 176 13.91 15.15 8.03
CA THR A 176 13.02 15.35 9.17
C THR A 176 13.65 14.92 10.51
N LEU A 177 14.37 13.79 10.50
CA LEU A 177 15.10 13.33 11.71
C LEU A 177 16.27 14.25 12.06
N ALA A 178 16.95 14.81 11.04
CA ALA A 178 18.01 15.79 11.25
C ALA A 178 17.47 17.13 11.77
N ASP A 179 16.36 17.62 11.20
CA ASP A 179 15.70 18.87 11.64
C ASP A 179 15.21 18.80 13.10
N ARG A 180 14.96 17.59 13.61
CA ARG A 180 14.60 17.33 15.02
C ARG A 180 15.83 17.07 15.91
N GLY A 181 17.04 17.12 15.37
CA GLY A 181 18.25 16.82 16.16
C GLY A 181 18.47 15.34 16.49
N ALA A 182 17.60 14.43 16.02
CA ALA A 182 17.73 12.98 16.23
C ALA A 182 18.86 12.37 15.38
N LEU A 183 19.16 12.97 14.24
CA LEU A 183 20.30 12.63 13.38
C LEU A 183 21.12 13.88 13.04
N GLU A 184 22.40 13.67 12.72
CA GLU A 184 23.30 14.69 12.21
C GLU A 184 23.88 14.28 10.85
N LEU A 185 23.89 15.21 9.89
CA LEU A 185 24.46 14.97 8.57
C LEU A 185 25.98 15.18 8.59
N VAL A 186 26.72 14.14 8.24
CA VAL A 186 28.18 14.15 8.14
C VAL A 186 28.62 13.97 6.70
N GLY A 187 29.53 14.83 6.25
CA GLY A 187 30.10 14.76 4.91
C GLY A 187 29.26 15.45 3.84
N ARG A 188 29.75 15.40 2.58
CA ARG A 188 29.10 15.99 1.41
C ARG A 188 29.16 15.07 0.20
N GLY A 189 28.21 15.23 -0.74
CA GLY A 189 28.18 14.48 -1.98
C GLY A 189 27.96 12.99 -1.82
N ARG A 190 28.73 12.15 -2.52
CA ARG A 190 28.57 10.69 -2.49
C ARG A 190 28.93 10.02 -1.17
N GLY A 191 29.69 10.68 -0.32
CA GLY A 191 30.07 10.19 1.02
C GLY A 191 29.18 10.68 2.15
N ALA A 192 28.16 11.47 1.87
CA ALA A 192 27.23 12.00 2.87
C ALA A 192 26.46 10.86 3.55
N HIS A 193 26.47 10.86 4.87
CA HIS A 193 25.75 9.92 5.71
C HIS A 193 25.25 10.62 6.97
N TYR A 194 24.35 9.99 7.69
CA TYR A 194 23.80 10.50 8.93
C TYR A 194 24.29 9.64 10.10
N VAL A 195 24.58 10.30 11.20
CA VAL A 195 24.95 9.70 12.48
C VAL A 195 23.95 10.09 13.55
N GLN A 196 24.05 9.52 14.73
CA GLN A 196 23.18 9.86 15.85
C GLN A 196 23.39 11.32 16.27
N GLY A 197 22.31 12.08 16.41
CA GLY A 197 22.33 13.47 16.84
C GLY A 197 22.37 13.62 18.37
N GLU A 198 22.70 14.82 18.85
CA GLU A 198 22.89 15.10 20.29
C GLU A 198 21.58 14.97 21.11
N GLU A 199 20.40 15.20 20.54
CA GLU A 199 19.13 15.07 21.28
C GLU A 199 18.74 13.62 21.60
N ALA A 200 19.26 12.64 20.83
CA ALA A 200 19.03 11.22 21.12
C ALA A 200 19.82 10.70 22.34
N GLN A 201 20.71 11.51 22.91
CA GLN A 201 21.53 11.18 24.08
C GLN A 201 21.03 11.77 25.42
N ARG A 202 19.87 12.48 25.39
CA ARG A 202 19.29 12.95 26.69
C ARG A 202 18.38 11.85 27.25
N PRO A 203 18.66 11.36 28.46
CA PRO A 203 17.89 10.34 29.16
C PRO A 203 16.46 10.80 29.49
#